data_cc3b99f52882747aadb1c29947725ea2
#
_entry.id   cc3b99f52882747aadb1c29947725ea2
#
_cell.length_a   1.000
_cell.length_b   1.000
_cell.length_c   1.000
_cell.angle_alpha   90.00
_cell.angle_beta   90.00
_cell.angle_gamma   90.00
#
_symmetry.space_group_name_H-M   'P 1'
#
loop_
_entity.id
_entity.type
_entity.pdbx_description
1 polymer ?
#
loop_
_entity_poly.entity_id
_entity_poly.type
_entity_poly.pdbx_seq_one_letter_code
_entity_poly.pdbx_strand_id
1 'polypeptide(L)'
;MRPATSHRSNRYEDENPAIAVIGGGIGGLALARILQVHGIAVTVYERDASRTARPQGGSLDLHPASGQRALRSAGLFAQYWAVARPEGQDLKLVDKDGTVHRQERSEDAGTVEPEIDRGALRDLLLDALEPGTVRWGHALDRAVPLRNGRHRLYFAHGAVHSCDLLVGADGGWSRVRPLLTDAVPTSTGVSFVEISVADVDRRRPELARWVGRGSLFAFRDGKALMAQRNGDGSVRTYVGLRAPDDWLDTSGISTGTPDHVRRELLGHFTDWARPLTDLIRHCDDSFVPRRLLMLPIGLSWQSRPGVTLLGDAAHLMSPFAGEGANLALADAAALAATVVEHGAADAAALARYEADLVRRATPAAIASAAGLDLCFTPEGTHAVAAALAERDGAVGAVERGPAGLGHVGRGSAAPGSAGVGPAGPGHVGQGPAEPGPAAASATPITPAGQARRAVR
;
A
#
# COMPACT_ATOMS: atom_id res chain seq x y z
N MET A 1 59.34 -27.13 -20.01
CA MET A 1 57.90 -27.24 -20.08
C MET A 1 57.32 -26.72 -18.77
N ARG A 2 56.79 -25.50 -18.75
CA ARG A 2 56.01 -24.96 -17.61
C ARG A 2 54.53 -25.11 -17.98
N PRO A 3 53.67 -25.55 -17.08
CA PRO A 3 52.25 -25.65 -17.36
C PRO A 3 51.62 -24.25 -17.39
N ALA A 4 50.82 -24.00 -18.41
CA ALA A 4 50.01 -22.80 -18.56
C ALA A 4 48.91 -22.78 -17.48
N THR A 5 48.98 -21.81 -16.59
CA THR A 5 47.87 -21.46 -15.70
C THR A 5 46.74 -20.86 -16.53
N SER A 6 45.68 -21.63 -16.76
CA SER A 6 44.44 -21.14 -17.34
C SER A 6 43.80 -20.18 -16.34
N HIS A 7 43.85 -18.88 -16.63
CA HIS A 7 42.96 -17.92 -16.02
C HIS A 7 41.51 -18.30 -16.40
N ARG A 8 40.79 -18.94 -15.48
CA ARG A 8 39.33 -18.92 -15.48
C ARG A 8 38.93 -17.48 -15.27
N SER A 9 38.65 -16.76 -16.35
CA SER A 9 37.97 -15.49 -16.30
C SER A 9 36.67 -15.70 -15.53
N ASN A 10 36.55 -14.94 -14.45
CA ASN A 10 35.41 -14.95 -13.55
C ASN A 10 34.20 -14.43 -14.34
N ARG A 11 33.34 -15.33 -14.84
CA ARG A 11 32.11 -15.02 -15.59
C ARG A 11 31.03 -14.32 -14.74
N TYR A 12 31.38 -13.82 -13.56
CA TYR A 12 30.48 -13.19 -12.62
C TYR A 12 30.55 -11.65 -12.59
N GLU A 13 31.43 -11.03 -13.41
CA GLU A 13 31.62 -9.57 -13.37
C GLU A 13 30.70 -8.79 -14.31
N ASP A 14 30.02 -9.43 -15.28
CA ASP A 14 29.21 -8.76 -16.29
C ASP A 14 27.71 -8.58 -15.92
N GLU A 15 27.26 -9.01 -14.73
CA GLU A 15 25.84 -8.95 -14.33
C GLU A 15 25.56 -8.10 -13.06
N ASN A 16 26.41 -7.15 -12.72
CA ASN A 16 26.19 -6.30 -11.54
C ASN A 16 25.35 -5.07 -11.92
N PRO A 17 24.06 -4.97 -11.55
CA PRO A 17 23.27 -3.81 -11.87
C PRO A 17 23.74 -2.59 -11.05
N ALA A 18 23.70 -1.40 -11.65
CA ALA A 18 23.90 -0.18 -10.89
C ALA A 18 22.81 -0.03 -9.81
N ILE A 19 21.56 -0.36 -10.16
CA ILE A 19 20.41 -0.31 -9.24
C ILE A 19 19.77 -1.70 -9.12
N ALA A 20 19.72 -2.22 -7.89
CA ALA A 20 19.05 -3.47 -7.55
C ALA A 20 17.83 -3.19 -6.68
N VAL A 21 16.66 -3.65 -7.12
CA VAL A 21 15.40 -3.60 -6.38
C VAL A 21 15.07 -4.99 -5.87
N ILE A 22 14.91 -5.16 -4.58
CA ILE A 22 14.50 -6.43 -3.98
C ILE A 22 13.00 -6.41 -3.76
N GLY A 23 12.29 -7.28 -4.51
CA GLY A 23 10.83 -7.42 -4.46
C GLY A 23 10.12 -6.91 -5.71
N GLY A 24 9.43 -7.83 -6.41
CA GLY A 24 8.57 -7.59 -7.58
C GLY A 24 7.11 -7.30 -7.20
N GLY A 25 6.90 -6.56 -6.10
CA GLY A 25 5.60 -5.99 -5.73
C GLY A 25 5.30 -4.72 -6.52
N ILE A 26 4.11 -4.13 -6.31
CA ILE A 26 3.64 -2.95 -7.05
C ILE A 26 4.65 -1.80 -6.96
N GLY A 27 5.18 -1.48 -5.76
CA GLY A 27 6.15 -0.40 -5.58
C GLY A 27 7.47 -0.66 -6.30
N GLY A 28 8.05 -1.87 -6.18
CA GLY A 28 9.31 -2.22 -6.84
C GLY A 28 9.21 -2.22 -8.36
N LEU A 29 8.11 -2.75 -8.92
CA LEU A 29 7.84 -2.75 -10.36
C LEU A 29 7.60 -1.33 -10.89
N ALA A 30 6.85 -0.50 -10.14
CA ALA A 30 6.62 0.90 -10.50
C ALA A 30 7.93 1.70 -10.51
N LEU A 31 8.80 1.52 -9.51
CA LEU A 31 10.13 2.13 -9.49
C LEU A 31 10.92 1.73 -10.73
N ALA A 32 11.01 0.43 -11.02
CA ALA A 32 11.74 -0.07 -12.15
C ALA A 32 11.21 0.52 -13.47
N ARG A 33 9.90 0.56 -13.65
CA ARG A 33 9.29 1.13 -14.86
C ARG A 33 9.57 2.62 -15.00
N ILE A 34 9.45 3.40 -13.94
CA ILE A 34 9.70 4.84 -14.00
C ILE A 34 11.18 5.10 -14.33
N LEU A 35 12.12 4.36 -13.74
CA LEU A 35 13.54 4.46 -14.07
C LEU A 35 13.80 4.15 -15.55
N GLN A 36 13.18 3.10 -16.10
CA GLN A 36 13.29 2.76 -17.52
C GLN A 36 12.72 3.83 -18.46
N VAL A 37 11.62 4.49 -18.08
CA VAL A 37 11.09 5.64 -18.83
C VAL A 37 12.15 6.75 -18.99
N HIS A 38 13.05 6.87 -18.03
CA HIS A 38 14.17 7.82 -18.05
C HIS A 38 15.51 7.22 -18.56
N GLY A 39 15.48 6.01 -19.14
CA GLY A 39 16.66 5.36 -19.70
C GLY A 39 17.65 4.83 -18.66
N ILE A 40 17.24 4.67 -17.40
CA ILE A 40 18.09 4.19 -16.30
C ILE A 40 17.90 2.68 -16.14
N ALA A 41 19.01 1.93 -16.27
CA ALA A 41 19.01 0.50 -16.11
C ALA A 41 18.78 0.08 -14.66
N VAL A 42 17.94 -0.92 -14.46
CA VAL A 42 17.56 -1.45 -13.15
C VAL A 42 17.27 -2.95 -13.23
N THR A 43 17.58 -3.67 -12.18
CA THR A 43 17.21 -5.09 -12.05
C THR A 43 16.34 -5.29 -10.82
N VAL A 44 15.21 -5.98 -11.00
CA VAL A 44 14.31 -6.39 -9.92
C VAL A 44 14.55 -7.86 -9.60
N TYR A 45 14.86 -8.18 -8.36
CA TYR A 45 15.01 -9.54 -7.87
C TYR A 45 13.76 -9.96 -7.10
N GLU A 46 13.05 -10.97 -7.62
CA GLU A 46 11.80 -11.47 -7.03
C GLU A 46 11.97 -12.92 -6.56
N ARG A 47 11.51 -13.20 -5.34
CA ARG A 47 11.59 -14.55 -4.75
C ARG A 47 10.66 -15.57 -5.38
N ASP A 48 9.50 -15.12 -5.89
CA ASP A 48 8.56 -16.00 -6.58
C ASP A 48 9.24 -16.61 -7.81
N ALA A 49 8.97 -17.86 -8.11
CA ALA A 49 9.61 -18.57 -9.21
C ALA A 49 9.16 -18.07 -10.59
N SER A 50 7.99 -17.43 -10.66
CA SER A 50 7.42 -16.86 -11.89
C SER A 50 6.35 -15.81 -11.57
N ARG A 51 5.88 -15.13 -12.61
CA ARG A 51 4.76 -14.18 -12.55
C ARG A 51 3.50 -14.78 -11.93
N THR A 52 3.23 -16.06 -12.18
CA THR A 52 2.01 -16.78 -11.78
C THR A 52 2.19 -17.69 -10.57
N ALA A 53 3.33 -17.62 -9.88
CA ALA A 53 3.66 -18.53 -8.77
C ALA A 53 2.64 -18.48 -7.62
N ARG A 54 1.99 -17.34 -7.44
CA ARG A 54 0.90 -17.17 -6.45
C ARG A 54 -0.16 -16.19 -6.95
N PRO A 55 -1.42 -16.38 -6.57
CA PRO A 55 -2.46 -15.40 -6.85
C PRO A 55 -2.15 -14.08 -6.13
N GLN A 56 -2.44 -12.97 -6.80
CA GLN A 56 -2.42 -11.65 -6.18
C GLN A 56 -3.82 -11.37 -5.65
N GLY A 57 -3.94 -10.93 -4.40
CA GLY A 57 -5.23 -10.76 -3.79
C GLY A 57 -5.74 -9.33 -3.79
N GLY A 58 -7.07 -9.17 -3.73
CA GLY A 58 -7.75 -7.91 -3.46
C GLY A 58 -7.81 -6.94 -4.62
N SER A 59 -8.58 -5.90 -4.38
CA SER A 59 -8.73 -4.73 -5.24
C SER A 59 -8.10 -3.51 -4.56
N LEU A 60 -7.72 -2.51 -5.34
CA LEU A 60 -7.03 -1.30 -4.89
C LEU A 60 -7.72 -0.08 -5.51
N ASP A 61 -7.99 0.95 -4.71
CA ASP A 61 -8.30 2.30 -5.20
C ASP A 61 -7.00 3.08 -5.39
N LEU A 62 -6.84 3.77 -6.48
CA LEU A 62 -5.66 4.58 -6.69
C LEU A 62 -6.02 6.06 -6.60
N HIS A 63 -5.37 6.73 -5.65
CA HIS A 63 -5.61 8.15 -5.39
C HIS A 63 -4.94 9.06 -6.42
N PRO A 64 -5.58 10.18 -6.83
CA PRO A 64 -5.03 11.10 -7.82
C PRO A 64 -3.65 11.65 -7.46
N ALA A 65 -3.44 11.97 -6.17
CA ALA A 65 -2.21 12.61 -5.69
C ALA A 65 -1.04 11.63 -5.46
N SER A 66 -1.29 10.32 -5.46
CA SER A 66 -0.29 9.28 -5.15
C SER A 66 -0.23 8.22 -6.23
N GLY A 67 -1.06 7.17 -6.16
CA GLY A 67 -1.03 6.02 -7.07
C GLY A 67 -1.21 6.40 -8.53
N GLN A 68 -2.21 7.22 -8.87
CA GLN A 68 -2.44 7.67 -10.25
C GLN A 68 -1.29 8.55 -10.77
N ARG A 69 -0.73 9.42 -9.91
CA ARG A 69 0.44 10.24 -10.28
C ARG A 69 1.65 9.36 -10.60
N ALA A 70 1.90 8.33 -9.82
CA ALA A 70 2.97 7.37 -10.09
C ALA A 70 2.77 6.64 -11.42
N LEU A 71 1.53 6.23 -11.74
CA LEU A 71 1.21 5.62 -13.03
C LEU A 71 1.36 6.59 -14.21
N ARG A 72 1.12 7.90 -14.03
CA ARG A 72 1.45 8.91 -15.04
C ARG A 72 2.96 8.98 -15.28
N SER A 73 3.76 8.99 -14.21
CA SER A 73 5.23 8.97 -14.31
C SER A 73 5.75 7.68 -14.97
N ALA A 74 5.07 6.55 -14.77
CA ALA A 74 5.37 5.27 -15.43
C ALA A 74 4.91 5.20 -16.89
N GLY A 75 4.13 6.18 -17.38
CA GLY A 75 3.52 6.19 -18.72
C GLY A 75 2.37 5.17 -18.86
N LEU A 76 1.71 4.79 -17.74
CA LEU A 76 0.73 3.69 -17.70
C LEU A 76 -0.68 4.15 -17.30
N PHE A 77 -0.91 5.45 -17.18
CA PHE A 77 -2.20 5.96 -16.70
C PHE A 77 -3.38 5.59 -17.62
N ALA A 78 -3.19 5.67 -18.94
CA ALA A 78 -4.24 5.32 -19.89
C ALA A 78 -4.61 3.83 -19.85
N GLN A 79 -3.61 2.96 -19.74
CA GLN A 79 -3.81 1.51 -19.61
C GLN A 79 -4.50 1.15 -18.28
N TYR A 80 -4.09 1.79 -17.18
CA TYR A 80 -4.77 1.67 -15.89
C TYR A 80 -6.24 2.07 -16.01
N TRP A 81 -6.52 3.26 -16.58
CA TRP A 81 -7.88 3.78 -16.70
C TRP A 81 -8.80 2.88 -17.53
N ALA A 82 -8.25 2.21 -18.55
CA ALA A 82 -8.99 1.29 -19.40
C ALA A 82 -9.48 0.01 -18.69
N VAL A 83 -8.84 -0.37 -17.57
CA VAL A 83 -9.18 -1.59 -16.79
C VAL A 83 -9.65 -1.29 -15.37
N ALA A 84 -9.60 -0.03 -14.96
CA ALA A 84 -10.10 0.42 -13.68
C ALA A 84 -11.63 0.38 -13.62
N ARG A 85 -12.18 0.11 -12.43
CA ARG A 85 -13.61 -0.11 -12.20
C ARG A 85 -14.16 0.97 -11.28
N PRO A 86 -14.81 2.02 -11.83
CA PRO A 86 -15.45 3.06 -11.02
C PRO A 86 -16.50 2.52 -10.06
N GLU A 87 -17.29 1.54 -10.52
CA GLU A 87 -18.35 0.89 -9.73
C GLU A 87 -17.81 0.10 -8.53
N GLY A 88 -16.53 -0.24 -8.54
CA GLY A 88 -15.85 -0.88 -7.41
C GLY A 88 -15.81 -0.01 -6.15
N GLN A 89 -16.00 1.31 -6.29
CA GLN A 89 -16.05 2.25 -5.17
C GLN A 89 -17.37 2.18 -4.38
N ASP A 90 -18.39 1.47 -4.87
CA ASP A 90 -19.62 1.27 -4.11
C ASP A 90 -19.29 0.69 -2.71
N LEU A 91 -19.84 1.28 -1.66
CA LEU A 91 -19.66 0.82 -0.28
C LEU A 91 -20.99 0.55 0.37
N LYS A 92 -21.10 -0.61 0.99
CA LYS A 92 -22.21 -0.97 1.88
C LYS A 92 -21.67 -1.30 3.26
N LEU A 93 -22.13 -0.57 4.28
CA LEU A 93 -21.80 -0.83 5.68
C LEU A 93 -23.03 -1.42 6.36
N VAL A 94 -22.90 -2.64 6.86
CA VAL A 94 -24.01 -3.37 7.51
C VAL A 94 -23.63 -3.79 8.92
N ASP A 95 -24.61 -3.98 9.81
CA ASP A 95 -24.37 -4.59 11.11
C ASP A 95 -24.42 -6.13 11.02
N LYS A 96 -24.19 -6.80 12.16
CA LYS A 96 -24.21 -8.26 12.25
C LYS A 96 -25.60 -8.86 11.92
N ASP A 97 -26.68 -8.08 12.04
CA ASP A 97 -28.04 -8.51 11.75
C ASP A 97 -28.42 -8.29 10.27
N GLY A 98 -27.49 -7.74 9.48
CA GLY A 98 -27.65 -7.45 8.05
C GLY A 98 -28.35 -6.12 7.76
N THR A 99 -28.60 -5.29 8.79
CA THR A 99 -29.18 -3.96 8.60
C THR A 99 -28.17 -3.02 7.95
N VAL A 100 -28.57 -2.32 6.90
CA VAL A 100 -27.72 -1.36 6.19
C VAL A 100 -27.70 -0.04 6.96
N HIS A 101 -26.53 0.35 7.46
CA HIS A 101 -26.30 1.63 8.13
C HIS A 101 -25.84 2.73 7.19
N ARG A 102 -25.12 2.34 6.12
CA ARG A 102 -24.63 3.26 5.11
C ARG A 102 -24.51 2.55 3.77
N GLN A 103 -24.94 3.24 2.72
CA GLN A 103 -24.71 2.80 1.35
C GLN A 103 -24.27 4.00 0.53
N GLU A 104 -23.15 3.87 -0.14
CA GLU A 104 -22.60 4.87 -1.05
C GLU A 104 -22.47 4.25 -2.42
N ARG A 105 -22.79 5.01 -3.45
CA ARG A 105 -22.63 4.60 -4.84
C ARG A 105 -21.61 5.49 -5.53
N SER A 106 -20.80 4.90 -6.36
CA SER A 106 -19.79 5.61 -7.17
C SER A 106 -20.42 6.69 -8.07
N GLU A 107 -21.65 6.46 -8.51
CA GLU A 107 -22.43 7.40 -9.34
C GLU A 107 -22.70 8.73 -8.61
N ASP A 108 -22.84 8.69 -7.29
CA ASP A 108 -23.14 9.86 -6.46
C ASP A 108 -21.88 10.68 -6.09
N ALA A 109 -20.70 10.06 -6.15
CA ALA A 109 -19.46 10.62 -5.60
C ALA A 109 -18.53 11.27 -6.64
N GLY A 110 -18.83 11.13 -7.94
CA GLY A 110 -17.89 11.49 -9.01
C GLY A 110 -16.64 10.58 -8.98
N THR A 111 -16.30 9.98 -10.07
CA THR A 111 -15.24 8.96 -10.12
C THR A 111 -13.86 9.59 -10.06
N VAL A 112 -13.23 9.56 -8.90
CA VAL A 112 -11.85 10.09 -8.76
C VAL A 112 -10.85 8.97 -8.44
N GLU A 113 -11.29 7.89 -7.78
CA GLU A 113 -10.42 6.83 -7.24
C GLU A 113 -10.92 5.43 -7.64
N PRO A 114 -10.98 5.09 -8.95
CA PRO A 114 -11.53 3.81 -9.38
C PRO A 114 -10.69 2.64 -8.88
N GLU A 115 -11.38 1.53 -8.63
CA GLU A 115 -10.78 0.27 -8.20
C GLU A 115 -10.04 -0.42 -9.35
N ILE A 116 -8.93 -1.09 -9.02
CA ILE A 116 -8.25 -2.03 -9.90
C ILE A 116 -7.87 -3.28 -9.13
N ASP A 117 -8.05 -4.45 -9.72
CA ASP A 117 -7.55 -5.68 -9.12
C ASP A 117 -6.02 -5.63 -9.01
N ARG A 118 -5.49 -6.00 -7.84
CA ARG A 118 -4.05 -5.96 -7.57
C ARG A 118 -3.24 -6.77 -8.57
N GLY A 119 -3.80 -7.90 -9.02
CA GLY A 119 -3.22 -8.74 -10.07
C GLY A 119 -3.11 -7.99 -11.39
N ALA A 120 -4.19 -7.34 -11.83
CA ALA A 120 -4.22 -6.57 -13.06
C ALA A 120 -3.22 -5.39 -13.03
N LEU A 121 -3.11 -4.66 -11.91
CA LEU A 121 -2.12 -3.61 -11.77
C LEU A 121 -0.69 -4.14 -11.82
N ARG A 122 -0.42 -5.28 -11.16
CA ARG A 122 0.90 -5.92 -11.21
C ARG A 122 1.25 -6.38 -12.62
N ASP A 123 0.30 -6.96 -13.32
CA ASP A 123 0.48 -7.44 -14.68
C ASP A 123 0.75 -6.29 -15.65
N LEU A 124 0.01 -5.20 -15.52
CA LEU A 124 0.22 -3.97 -16.29
C LEU A 124 1.65 -3.41 -16.09
N LEU A 125 2.15 -3.40 -14.86
CA LEU A 125 3.52 -2.98 -14.57
C LEU A 125 4.55 -3.95 -15.16
N LEU A 126 4.34 -5.26 -15.05
CA LEU A 126 5.24 -6.28 -15.58
C LEU A 126 5.32 -6.24 -17.11
N ASP A 127 4.18 -6.06 -17.79
CA ASP A 127 4.10 -6.01 -19.26
C ASP A 127 4.79 -4.77 -19.85
N ALA A 128 4.91 -3.72 -19.04
CA ALA A 128 5.57 -2.49 -19.45
C ALA A 128 7.10 -2.49 -19.25
N LEU A 129 7.63 -3.47 -18.51
CA LEU A 129 9.08 -3.57 -18.28
C LEU A 129 9.79 -4.22 -19.46
N GLU A 130 11.04 -3.83 -19.68
CA GLU A 130 11.92 -4.48 -20.65
C GLU A 130 12.12 -5.95 -20.29
N PRO A 131 12.22 -6.85 -21.29
CA PRO A 131 12.47 -8.26 -21.06
C PRO A 131 13.74 -8.48 -20.21
N GLY A 132 13.65 -9.36 -19.20
CA GLY A 132 14.78 -9.68 -18.33
C GLY A 132 15.03 -8.71 -17.18
N THR A 133 14.25 -7.64 -17.06
CA THR A 133 14.35 -6.71 -15.91
C THR A 133 14.05 -7.43 -14.59
N VAL A 134 13.06 -8.34 -14.58
CA VAL A 134 12.72 -9.12 -13.39
C VAL A 134 13.43 -10.46 -13.41
N ARG A 135 14.22 -10.69 -12.38
CA ARG A 135 14.93 -11.97 -12.11
C ARG A 135 14.11 -12.77 -11.12
N TRP A 136 13.34 -13.73 -11.62
CA TRP A 136 12.49 -14.62 -10.83
C TRP A 136 13.32 -15.67 -10.07
N GLY A 137 12.78 -16.19 -8.96
CA GLY A 137 13.44 -17.20 -8.12
C GLY A 137 14.63 -16.66 -7.31
N HIS A 138 14.79 -15.35 -7.24
CA HIS A 138 15.89 -14.70 -6.54
C HIS A 138 15.46 -14.24 -5.14
N ALA A 139 15.26 -15.18 -4.22
CA ALA A 139 15.03 -14.89 -2.81
C ALA A 139 16.31 -14.35 -2.17
N LEU A 140 16.35 -13.08 -1.77
CA LEU A 140 17.48 -12.50 -1.05
C LEU A 140 17.60 -13.16 0.33
N ASP A 141 18.77 -13.74 0.61
CA ASP A 141 19.13 -14.26 1.94
C ASP A 141 19.66 -13.12 2.82
N ARG A 142 20.69 -12.43 2.35
CA ARG A 142 21.26 -11.27 3.03
C ARG A 142 21.94 -10.31 2.06
N ALA A 143 22.09 -9.07 2.49
CA ALA A 143 22.91 -8.06 1.83
C ALA A 143 24.00 -7.59 2.78
N VAL A 144 25.20 -7.31 2.23
CA VAL A 144 26.36 -6.88 3.01
C VAL A 144 26.92 -5.59 2.41
N PRO A 145 27.08 -4.52 3.21
CA PRO A 145 27.69 -3.29 2.74
C PRO A 145 29.17 -3.49 2.39
N LEU A 146 29.62 -2.83 1.32
CA LEU A 146 31.01 -2.78 0.88
C LEU A 146 31.60 -1.39 1.18
N ARG A 147 32.95 -1.26 1.09
CA ARG A 147 33.65 -0.04 1.52
C ARG A 147 33.28 1.22 0.74
N ASN A 148 32.79 1.13 -0.45
CA ASN A 148 32.50 2.26 -1.34
C ASN A 148 31.01 2.62 -1.45
N GLY A 149 30.20 2.26 -0.46
CA GLY A 149 28.74 2.45 -0.47
C GLY A 149 27.97 1.44 -1.32
N ARG A 150 28.68 0.53 -2.00
CA ARG A 150 28.05 -0.58 -2.72
C ARG A 150 27.58 -1.66 -1.77
N HIS A 151 26.72 -2.55 -2.28
CA HIS A 151 26.20 -3.68 -1.51
C HIS A 151 26.41 -4.99 -2.28
N ARG A 152 26.75 -6.07 -1.54
CA ARG A 152 26.81 -7.43 -2.07
C ARG A 152 25.59 -8.20 -1.62
N LEU A 153 24.90 -8.80 -2.58
CA LEU A 153 23.64 -9.51 -2.43
C LEU A 153 23.90 -11.02 -2.50
N TYR A 154 23.41 -11.76 -1.53
CA TYR A 154 23.49 -13.23 -1.49
C TYR A 154 22.08 -13.78 -1.60
N PHE A 155 21.86 -14.64 -2.58
CA PHE A 155 20.56 -15.25 -2.83
C PHE A 155 20.51 -16.69 -2.36
N ALA A 156 19.33 -17.16 -1.93
CA ALA A 156 19.13 -18.49 -1.35
C ALA A 156 19.59 -19.64 -2.26
N HIS A 157 19.55 -19.46 -3.59
CA HIS A 157 20.02 -20.45 -4.59
C HIS A 157 21.53 -20.36 -4.87
N GLY A 158 22.27 -19.54 -4.11
CA GLY A 158 23.73 -19.44 -4.16
C GLY A 158 24.29 -18.37 -5.11
N ALA A 159 23.46 -17.69 -5.91
CA ALA A 159 23.93 -16.56 -6.72
C ALA A 159 24.41 -15.40 -5.83
N VAL A 160 25.41 -14.66 -6.33
CA VAL A 160 25.99 -13.50 -5.67
C VAL A 160 26.11 -12.37 -6.68
N HIS A 161 25.50 -11.22 -6.38
CA HIS A 161 25.57 -10.00 -7.18
C HIS A 161 26.06 -8.82 -6.33
N SER A 162 26.40 -7.71 -6.97
CA SER A 162 26.72 -6.46 -6.29
C SER A 162 25.96 -5.32 -6.97
N CYS A 163 25.64 -4.24 -6.24
CA CYS A 163 24.98 -3.07 -6.81
C CYS A 163 25.52 -1.79 -6.17
N ASP A 164 25.31 -0.67 -6.84
CA ASP A 164 25.66 0.66 -6.35
C ASP A 164 24.53 1.22 -5.47
N LEU A 165 23.26 1.02 -5.87
CA LEU A 165 22.09 1.34 -5.08
C LEU A 165 21.24 0.08 -4.86
N LEU A 166 21.00 -0.25 -3.60
CA LEU A 166 20.11 -1.32 -3.13
C LEU A 166 18.80 -0.72 -2.65
N VAL A 167 17.67 -1.12 -3.25
CA VAL A 167 16.35 -0.69 -2.83
C VAL A 167 15.57 -1.86 -2.27
N GLY A 168 15.18 -1.78 -0.99
CA GLY A 168 14.28 -2.75 -0.37
C GLY A 168 12.82 -2.41 -0.69
N ALA A 169 12.19 -3.24 -1.52
CA ALA A 169 10.76 -3.23 -1.86
C ALA A 169 10.13 -4.60 -1.55
N ASP A 170 10.72 -5.34 -0.61
CA ASP A 170 10.50 -6.75 -0.30
C ASP A 170 9.46 -7.00 0.81
N GLY A 171 8.64 -5.96 1.08
CA GLY A 171 7.47 -6.07 1.94
C GLY A 171 7.78 -6.06 3.43
N GLY A 172 6.78 -6.35 4.26
CA GLY A 172 6.86 -6.22 5.71
C GLY A 172 8.01 -7.00 6.37
N TRP A 173 8.38 -8.16 5.84
CA TRP A 173 9.51 -8.98 6.30
C TRP A 173 10.80 -8.73 5.50
N SER A 174 11.06 -7.45 5.19
CA SER A 174 12.21 -7.03 4.41
C SER A 174 13.55 -7.60 4.93
N ARG A 175 14.35 -8.11 3.99
CA ARG A 175 15.74 -8.52 4.23
C ARG A 175 16.73 -7.37 4.03
N VAL A 176 16.27 -6.26 3.45
CA VAL A 176 17.07 -5.05 3.28
C VAL A 176 16.97 -4.13 4.49
N ARG A 177 15.78 -4.01 5.11
CA ARG A 177 15.55 -3.14 6.29
C ARG A 177 16.59 -3.28 7.41
N PRO A 178 17.10 -4.48 7.78
CA PRO A 178 18.12 -4.63 8.81
C PRO A 178 19.43 -3.89 8.55
N LEU A 179 19.70 -3.46 7.30
CA LEU A 179 20.84 -2.58 7.01
C LEU A 179 20.66 -1.16 7.54
N LEU A 180 19.43 -0.74 7.82
CA LEU A 180 19.07 0.63 8.19
C LEU A 180 18.54 0.74 9.61
N THR A 181 17.76 -0.23 10.07
CA THR A 181 17.12 -0.22 11.39
C THR A 181 16.80 -1.64 11.86
N ASP A 182 16.81 -1.84 13.17
CA ASP A 182 16.47 -3.12 13.81
C ASP A 182 14.95 -3.31 14.00
N ALA A 183 14.12 -2.38 13.50
CA ALA A 183 12.67 -2.45 13.64
C ALA A 183 12.13 -3.70 12.94
N VAL A 184 11.29 -4.45 13.64
CA VAL A 184 10.58 -5.64 13.15
C VAL A 184 9.08 -5.40 13.20
N PRO A 185 8.30 -6.00 12.28
CA PRO A 185 6.86 -5.93 12.34
C PRO A 185 6.32 -6.58 13.60
N THR A 186 5.33 -5.94 14.23
CA THR A 186 4.63 -6.43 15.40
C THR A 186 3.17 -6.72 15.08
N SER A 187 2.56 -7.66 15.79
CA SER A 187 1.15 -7.99 15.64
C SER A 187 0.26 -6.84 16.10
N THR A 188 -0.84 -6.64 15.39
CA THR A 188 -1.91 -5.71 15.77
C THR A 188 -2.95 -6.35 16.70
N GLY A 189 -2.83 -7.64 17.03
CA GLY A 189 -3.84 -8.41 17.74
C GLY A 189 -5.05 -8.78 16.88
N VAL A 190 -4.98 -8.54 15.55
CA VAL A 190 -6.02 -8.92 14.59
C VAL A 190 -5.45 -9.85 13.54
N SER A 191 -6.19 -10.90 13.25
CA SER A 191 -5.87 -11.84 12.18
C SER A 191 -7.02 -11.94 11.18
N PHE A 192 -6.67 -12.15 9.92
CA PHE A 192 -7.62 -12.41 8.84
C PHE A 192 -7.49 -13.84 8.33
N VAL A 193 -8.60 -14.39 7.88
CA VAL A 193 -8.63 -15.51 6.95
C VAL A 193 -9.26 -15.00 5.65
N GLU A 194 -8.47 -14.97 4.59
CA GLU A 194 -8.96 -14.58 3.26
C GLU A 194 -9.62 -15.80 2.63
N ILE A 195 -10.85 -15.61 2.17
CA ILE A 195 -11.68 -16.59 1.45
C ILE A 195 -12.24 -15.96 0.18
N SER A 196 -12.72 -16.78 -0.76
CA SER A 196 -13.33 -16.29 -1.99
C SER A 196 -14.49 -17.14 -2.46
N VAL A 197 -15.38 -16.54 -3.23
CA VAL A 197 -16.40 -17.22 -4.04
C VAL A 197 -16.14 -16.85 -5.49
N ALA A 198 -15.60 -17.78 -6.26
CA ALA A 198 -15.33 -17.56 -7.68
C ALA A 198 -16.65 -17.56 -8.49
N ASP A 199 -16.68 -16.79 -9.59
CA ASP A 199 -17.82 -16.73 -10.53
C ASP A 199 -19.17 -16.58 -9.80
N VAL A 200 -19.22 -15.61 -8.87
CA VAL A 200 -20.30 -15.48 -7.88
C VAL A 200 -21.66 -15.21 -8.54
N ASP A 201 -21.68 -14.49 -9.68
CA ASP A 201 -22.95 -14.20 -10.37
C ASP A 201 -23.65 -15.46 -10.85
N ARG A 202 -22.90 -16.42 -11.36
CA ARG A 202 -23.43 -17.68 -11.84
C ARG A 202 -23.68 -18.68 -10.70
N ARG A 203 -22.71 -18.79 -9.77
CA ARG A 203 -22.74 -19.81 -8.72
C ARG A 203 -23.63 -19.45 -7.53
N ARG A 204 -23.71 -18.15 -7.20
CA ARG A 204 -24.42 -17.61 -6.03
C ARG A 204 -25.03 -16.24 -6.32
N PRO A 205 -26.02 -16.14 -7.24
CA PRO A 205 -26.56 -14.86 -7.72
C PRO A 205 -27.20 -14.02 -6.60
N GLU A 206 -27.73 -14.64 -5.55
CA GLU A 206 -28.28 -13.92 -4.39
C GLU A 206 -27.16 -13.26 -3.58
N LEU A 207 -26.05 -13.95 -3.35
CA LEU A 207 -24.89 -13.42 -2.68
C LEU A 207 -24.27 -12.29 -3.50
N ALA A 208 -24.15 -12.46 -4.82
CA ALA A 208 -23.65 -11.43 -5.73
C ALA A 208 -24.48 -10.13 -5.64
N ARG A 209 -25.81 -10.26 -5.70
CA ARG A 209 -26.72 -9.10 -5.56
C ARG A 209 -26.63 -8.45 -4.19
N TRP A 210 -26.44 -9.24 -3.14
CA TRP A 210 -26.38 -8.72 -1.78
C TRP A 210 -25.06 -7.97 -1.52
N VAL A 211 -23.92 -8.49 -1.96
CA VAL A 211 -22.63 -7.79 -1.88
C VAL A 211 -22.65 -6.53 -2.75
N GLY A 212 -23.16 -6.64 -3.98
CA GLY A 212 -23.20 -5.52 -4.93
C GLY A 212 -21.96 -5.48 -5.83
N ARG A 213 -21.64 -4.28 -6.33
CA ARG A 213 -20.57 -4.07 -7.33
C ARG A 213 -19.21 -3.72 -6.68
N GLY A 214 -19.22 -3.27 -5.44
CA GLY A 214 -18.03 -2.80 -4.72
C GLY A 214 -17.77 -3.59 -3.44
N SER A 215 -17.76 -2.89 -2.31
CA SER A 215 -17.41 -3.43 -0.99
C SER A 215 -18.59 -3.50 -0.05
N LEU A 216 -18.65 -4.58 0.74
CA LEU A 216 -19.60 -4.75 1.85
C LEU A 216 -18.79 -5.05 3.12
N PHE A 217 -18.99 -4.21 4.15
CA PHE A 217 -18.27 -4.35 5.43
C PHE A 217 -19.26 -4.51 6.58
N ALA A 218 -18.93 -5.44 7.47
CA ALA A 218 -19.66 -5.68 8.71
C ALA A 218 -18.65 -5.88 9.86
N PHE A 219 -18.85 -5.15 10.96
CA PHE A 219 -17.97 -5.17 12.13
C PHE A 219 -18.79 -5.29 13.41
N ARG A 220 -18.39 -6.15 14.34
CA ARG A 220 -19.02 -6.26 15.66
C ARG A 220 -18.16 -7.09 16.61
N ASP A 221 -18.05 -6.67 17.86
CA ASP A 221 -17.45 -7.45 18.96
C ASP A 221 -16.07 -8.03 18.62
N GLY A 222 -15.17 -7.22 18.03
CA GLY A 222 -13.84 -7.66 17.63
C GLY A 222 -13.82 -8.59 16.42
N LYS A 223 -14.90 -8.68 15.64
CA LYS A 223 -15.06 -9.50 14.43
C LYS A 223 -15.40 -8.65 13.21
N ALA A 224 -15.00 -9.14 12.05
CA ALA A 224 -15.25 -8.47 10.78
C ALA A 224 -15.55 -9.47 9.65
N LEU A 225 -16.48 -9.10 8.77
CA LEU A 225 -16.63 -9.67 7.43
C LEU A 225 -16.51 -8.52 6.43
N MET A 226 -15.47 -8.55 5.63
CA MET A 226 -15.18 -7.50 4.65
C MET A 226 -15.11 -8.15 3.27
N ALA A 227 -16.20 -8.03 2.53
CA ALA A 227 -16.34 -8.60 1.19
C ALA A 227 -16.10 -7.54 0.12
N GLN A 228 -15.36 -7.89 -0.93
CA GLN A 228 -15.11 -7.06 -2.10
C GLN A 228 -15.45 -7.81 -3.38
N ARG A 229 -16.10 -7.09 -4.30
CA ARG A 229 -16.31 -7.55 -5.66
C ARG A 229 -15.05 -7.28 -6.48
N ASN A 230 -14.48 -8.33 -7.08
CA ASN A 230 -13.32 -8.23 -7.95
C ASN A 230 -13.71 -8.22 -9.43
N GLY A 231 -12.83 -7.73 -10.29
CA GLY A 231 -13.04 -7.67 -11.74
C GLY A 231 -13.05 -9.03 -12.42
N ASP A 232 -12.49 -10.06 -11.79
CA ASP A 232 -12.55 -11.46 -12.26
C ASP A 232 -13.90 -12.15 -11.99
N GLY A 233 -14.88 -11.42 -11.48
CA GLY A 233 -16.21 -11.96 -11.14
C GLY A 233 -16.25 -12.71 -9.81
N SER A 234 -15.19 -12.69 -9.00
CA SER A 234 -15.20 -13.27 -7.66
C SER A 234 -15.68 -12.26 -6.61
N VAL A 235 -16.15 -12.78 -5.48
CA VAL A 235 -16.24 -12.05 -4.22
C VAL A 235 -15.15 -12.57 -3.30
N ARG A 236 -14.22 -11.70 -2.92
CA ARG A 236 -13.20 -11.96 -1.93
C ARG A 236 -13.66 -11.44 -0.58
N THR A 237 -13.47 -12.22 0.46
CA THR A 237 -13.87 -11.83 1.82
C THR A 237 -12.72 -12.03 2.79
N TYR A 238 -12.47 -11.02 3.60
CA TYR A 238 -11.58 -11.11 4.75
C TYR A 238 -12.41 -11.34 6.01
N VAL A 239 -12.28 -12.52 6.57
CA VAL A 239 -12.88 -12.90 7.86
C VAL A 239 -11.90 -12.45 8.94
N GLY A 240 -12.23 -11.37 9.63
CA GLY A 240 -11.35 -10.74 10.62
C GLY A 240 -11.73 -11.08 12.05
N LEU A 241 -10.72 -11.35 12.88
CA LEU A 241 -10.90 -11.63 14.30
C LEU A 241 -9.82 -10.93 15.12
N ARG A 242 -10.21 -10.21 16.17
CA ARG A 242 -9.29 -9.84 17.25
C ARG A 242 -9.08 -11.07 18.12
N ALA A 243 -7.88 -11.62 18.07
CA ALA A 243 -7.54 -12.92 18.68
C ALA A 243 -6.07 -12.93 19.15
N PRO A 244 -5.69 -13.87 20.02
CA PRO A 244 -4.28 -14.09 20.39
C PRO A 244 -3.40 -14.32 19.14
N ASP A 245 -2.13 -13.94 19.23
CA ASP A 245 -1.20 -14.02 18.11
C ASP A 245 -1.00 -15.43 17.55
N ASP A 246 -1.16 -16.44 18.39
CA ASP A 246 -1.04 -17.85 18.03
C ASP A 246 -2.34 -18.49 17.53
N TRP A 247 -3.45 -17.72 17.48
CA TRP A 247 -4.76 -18.26 17.11
C TRP A 247 -4.76 -18.96 15.75
N LEU A 248 -4.13 -18.40 14.74
CA LEU A 248 -4.05 -19.02 13.39
C LEU A 248 -3.35 -20.38 13.41
N ASP A 249 -2.43 -20.59 14.33
CA ASP A 249 -1.67 -21.85 14.45
C ASP A 249 -2.39 -22.85 15.34
N THR A 250 -3.07 -22.40 16.39
CA THR A 250 -3.71 -23.25 17.42
C THR A 250 -5.14 -23.65 17.08
N SER A 251 -5.86 -22.84 16.27
CA SER A 251 -7.25 -23.13 15.85
C SER A 251 -7.37 -24.15 14.71
N GLY A 252 -6.26 -24.59 14.14
CA GLY A 252 -6.26 -25.47 12.98
C GLY A 252 -6.58 -24.75 11.63
N ILE A 253 -6.69 -23.43 11.62
CA ILE A 253 -6.92 -22.64 10.40
C ILE A 253 -5.80 -22.85 9.37
N SER A 254 -4.55 -22.89 9.84
CA SER A 254 -3.37 -23.00 8.96
C SER A 254 -3.13 -24.41 8.41
N THR A 255 -3.68 -25.45 9.05
CA THR A 255 -3.35 -26.86 8.75
C THR A 255 -4.56 -27.77 8.57
N GLY A 256 -5.77 -27.28 8.86
CA GLY A 256 -7.00 -28.06 8.82
C GLY A 256 -7.50 -28.32 7.40
N THR A 257 -8.42 -29.28 7.29
CA THR A 257 -9.17 -29.50 6.04
C THR A 257 -10.12 -28.31 5.78
N PRO A 258 -10.50 -28.05 4.53
CA PRO A 258 -11.44 -26.98 4.18
C PRO A 258 -12.73 -27.01 5.02
N ASP A 259 -13.31 -28.19 5.26
CA ASP A 259 -14.52 -28.33 6.08
C ASP A 259 -14.28 -28.01 7.55
N HIS A 260 -13.10 -28.32 8.09
CA HIS A 260 -12.72 -27.94 9.44
C HIS A 260 -12.61 -26.42 9.55
N VAL A 261 -11.84 -25.79 8.67
CA VAL A 261 -11.63 -24.32 8.67
C VAL A 261 -12.97 -23.58 8.52
N ARG A 262 -13.83 -24.03 7.60
CA ARG A 262 -15.16 -23.44 7.40
C ARG A 262 -16.03 -23.52 8.66
N ARG A 263 -16.03 -24.66 9.35
CA ARG A 263 -16.78 -24.84 10.61
C ARG A 263 -16.21 -23.97 11.74
N GLU A 264 -14.90 -23.91 11.85
CA GLU A 264 -14.22 -23.07 12.84
C GLU A 264 -14.57 -21.60 12.65
N LEU A 265 -14.46 -21.10 11.41
CA LEU A 265 -14.85 -19.71 11.09
C LEU A 265 -16.34 -19.45 11.39
N LEU A 266 -17.24 -20.34 10.98
CA LEU A 266 -18.67 -20.19 11.25
C LEU A 266 -18.99 -20.18 12.75
N GLY A 267 -18.20 -20.91 13.56
CA GLY A 267 -18.34 -20.92 15.02
C GLY A 267 -18.21 -19.55 15.67
N HIS A 268 -17.41 -18.66 15.09
CA HIS A 268 -17.25 -17.29 15.57
C HIS A 268 -18.42 -16.35 15.19
N PHE A 269 -19.23 -16.73 14.20
CA PHE A 269 -20.30 -15.89 13.63
C PHE A 269 -21.69 -16.49 13.82
N THR A 270 -21.93 -17.27 14.87
CA THR A 270 -23.21 -17.98 15.10
C THR A 270 -24.41 -17.08 15.31
N ASP A 271 -24.17 -15.86 15.80
CA ASP A 271 -25.16 -14.81 16.04
C ASP A 271 -25.24 -13.77 14.91
N TRP A 272 -24.58 -14.03 13.76
CA TRP A 272 -24.60 -13.15 12.61
C TRP A 272 -25.64 -13.58 11.60
N ALA A 273 -26.27 -12.62 10.93
CA ALA A 273 -27.29 -12.85 9.91
C ALA A 273 -26.81 -13.79 8.80
N ARG A 274 -27.74 -14.63 8.32
CA ARG A 274 -27.42 -15.64 7.31
C ARG A 274 -26.75 -15.08 6.05
N PRO A 275 -27.19 -13.95 5.46
CA PRO A 275 -26.51 -13.40 4.28
C PRO A 275 -25.02 -13.10 4.50
N LEU A 276 -24.61 -12.72 5.72
CA LEU A 276 -23.22 -12.50 6.11
C LEU A 276 -22.47 -13.83 6.22
N THR A 277 -23.04 -14.80 6.95
CA THR A 277 -22.40 -16.11 7.15
C THR A 277 -22.38 -16.95 5.86
N ASP A 278 -23.22 -16.67 4.87
CA ASP A 278 -23.21 -17.33 3.57
C ASP A 278 -21.95 -17.01 2.77
N LEU A 279 -21.25 -15.90 3.04
CA LEU A 279 -19.91 -15.62 2.53
C LEU A 279 -18.91 -16.73 2.93
N ILE A 280 -19.00 -17.22 4.15
CA ILE A 280 -18.16 -18.31 4.67
C ILE A 280 -18.70 -19.67 4.23
N ARG A 281 -20.03 -19.88 4.27
CA ARG A 281 -20.65 -21.17 3.92
C ARG A 281 -20.39 -21.60 2.47
N HIS A 282 -20.37 -20.63 1.58
CA HIS A 282 -20.28 -20.86 0.13
C HIS A 282 -18.94 -20.52 -0.48
N CYS A 283 -17.92 -20.18 0.34
CA CYS A 283 -16.59 -19.94 -0.17
C CYS A 283 -15.97 -21.22 -0.78
N ASP A 284 -15.06 -21.01 -1.70
CA ASP A 284 -14.21 -22.04 -2.26
C ASP A 284 -13.30 -22.65 -1.18
N ASP A 285 -12.71 -23.83 -1.46
CA ASP A 285 -11.88 -24.55 -0.48
C ASP A 285 -10.45 -24.00 -0.36
N SER A 286 -10.32 -22.67 -0.49
CA SER A 286 -9.07 -21.94 -0.35
C SER A 286 -9.18 -20.95 0.81
N PHE A 287 -8.34 -21.15 1.82
CA PHE A 287 -8.29 -20.33 3.02
C PHE A 287 -6.87 -19.83 3.19
N VAL A 288 -6.67 -18.50 3.21
CA VAL A 288 -5.35 -17.90 3.34
C VAL A 288 -5.25 -17.15 4.68
N PRO A 289 -4.57 -17.74 5.69
CA PRO A 289 -4.39 -17.07 6.97
C PRO A 289 -3.41 -15.88 6.85
N ARG A 290 -3.74 -14.77 7.50
CA ARG A 290 -2.94 -13.54 7.51
C ARG A 290 -2.96 -12.89 8.89
N ARG A 291 -1.83 -12.81 9.57
CA ARG A 291 -1.69 -11.91 10.72
C ARG A 291 -1.54 -10.48 10.21
N LEU A 292 -2.28 -9.57 10.80
CA LEU A 292 -2.07 -8.15 10.53
C LEU A 292 -0.89 -7.67 11.37
N LEU A 293 0.09 -7.15 10.67
CA LEU A 293 1.33 -6.66 11.25
C LEU A 293 1.52 -5.19 10.92
N MET A 294 2.18 -4.46 11.80
CA MET A 294 2.58 -3.07 11.58
C MET A 294 4.04 -2.86 12.01
N LEU A 295 4.72 -1.95 11.36
CA LEU A 295 5.96 -1.35 11.85
C LEU A 295 5.64 -0.22 12.83
N PRO A 296 6.60 0.20 13.68
CA PRO A 296 6.41 1.36 14.54
C PRO A 296 5.99 2.59 13.74
N ILE A 297 4.95 3.29 14.23
CA ILE A 297 4.46 4.53 13.61
C ILE A 297 5.56 5.59 13.66
N GLY A 298 5.81 6.24 12.52
CA GLY A 298 6.88 7.23 12.41
C GLY A 298 8.28 6.62 12.39
N LEU A 299 8.40 5.32 12.05
CA LEU A 299 9.70 4.66 11.90
C LEU A 299 10.61 5.49 11.00
N SER A 300 11.77 5.83 11.55
CA SER A 300 12.83 6.54 10.85
C SER A 300 14.18 5.86 11.13
N TRP A 301 15.17 6.17 10.32
CA TRP A 301 16.51 5.60 10.45
C TRP A 301 17.58 6.61 10.02
N GLN A 302 18.80 6.34 10.40
CA GLN A 302 19.94 7.09 9.88
C GLN A 302 20.22 6.63 8.44
N SER A 303 20.14 7.56 7.50
CA SER A 303 20.45 7.28 6.09
C SER A 303 21.86 6.72 5.91
N ARG A 304 21.99 5.75 5.02
CA ARG A 304 23.27 5.13 4.68
C ARG A 304 23.48 5.17 3.15
N PRO A 305 24.72 5.43 2.69
CA PRO A 305 25.00 5.47 1.26
C PRO A 305 24.65 4.16 0.55
N GLY A 306 24.02 4.27 -0.62
CA GLY A 306 23.77 3.13 -1.52
C GLY A 306 22.69 2.15 -1.06
N VAL A 307 21.87 2.47 -0.05
CA VAL A 307 20.73 1.64 0.37
C VAL A 307 19.56 2.48 0.82
N THR A 308 18.35 2.09 0.44
CA THR A 308 17.10 2.71 0.90
C THR A 308 15.93 1.73 0.84
N LEU A 309 14.74 2.15 1.29
CA LEU A 309 13.52 1.35 1.35
C LEU A 309 12.35 2.08 0.67
N LEU A 310 11.32 1.31 0.30
CA LEU A 310 10.01 1.84 -0.11
C LEU A 310 8.87 0.88 0.28
N GLY A 311 7.66 1.42 0.38
CA GLY A 311 6.45 0.66 0.65
C GLY A 311 6.50 -0.08 2.01
N ASP A 312 5.92 -1.27 2.07
CA ASP A 312 5.83 -2.06 3.31
C ASP A 312 7.20 -2.41 3.93
N ALA A 313 8.28 -2.37 3.16
CA ALA A 313 9.62 -2.53 3.71
C ALA A 313 10.01 -1.36 4.63
N ALA A 314 9.47 -0.17 4.38
CA ALA A 314 9.71 1.05 5.14
C ALA A 314 8.63 1.37 6.18
N HIS A 315 7.35 1.13 5.85
CA HIS A 315 6.22 1.66 6.63
C HIS A 315 4.99 0.74 6.63
N LEU A 316 5.20 -0.58 6.79
CA LEU A 316 4.10 -1.55 6.90
C LEU A 316 3.05 -1.08 7.89
N MET A 317 1.81 -1.00 7.46
CA MET A 317 0.65 -0.62 8.27
C MET A 317 -0.53 -1.54 8.00
N SER A 318 -1.52 -1.53 8.90
CA SER A 318 -2.77 -2.26 8.70
C SER A 318 -3.54 -1.70 7.48
N PRO A 319 -4.47 -2.47 6.88
CA PRO A 319 -5.14 -2.01 5.67
C PRO A 319 -6.21 -0.94 5.90
N PHE A 320 -6.47 -0.54 7.15
CA PHE A 320 -7.63 0.27 7.53
C PHE A 320 -7.54 1.76 7.18
N ALA A 321 -6.43 2.22 6.60
CA ALA A 321 -6.32 3.53 5.95
C ALA A 321 -6.46 3.47 4.42
N GLY A 322 -6.32 2.28 3.80
CA GLY A 322 -6.30 2.11 2.35
C GLY A 322 -5.09 2.73 1.65
N GLU A 323 -4.06 3.14 2.40
CA GLU A 323 -2.95 3.94 1.87
C GLU A 323 -1.73 3.12 1.43
N GLY A 324 -1.61 1.86 1.85
CA GLY A 324 -0.37 1.10 1.68
C GLY A 324 0.13 1.01 0.23
N ALA A 325 -0.76 0.69 -0.72
CA ALA A 325 -0.40 0.60 -2.14
C ALA A 325 -0.14 1.99 -2.74
N ASN A 326 -0.93 2.99 -2.37
CA ASN A 326 -0.79 4.37 -2.80
C ASN A 326 0.54 4.98 -2.34
N LEU A 327 0.93 4.73 -1.09
CA LEU A 327 2.24 5.14 -0.55
C LEU A 327 3.38 4.43 -1.25
N ALA A 328 3.29 3.11 -1.47
CA ALA A 328 4.35 2.37 -2.17
C ALA A 328 4.57 2.89 -3.61
N LEU A 329 3.50 3.25 -4.31
CA LEU A 329 3.57 3.89 -5.63
C LEU A 329 4.14 5.31 -5.56
N ALA A 330 3.74 6.09 -4.57
CA ALA A 330 4.27 7.44 -4.35
C ALA A 330 5.75 7.42 -4.01
N ASP A 331 6.19 6.46 -3.19
CA ASP A 331 7.60 6.26 -2.86
C ASP A 331 8.41 5.89 -4.09
N ALA A 332 7.88 4.98 -4.93
CA ALA A 332 8.52 4.59 -6.19
C ALA A 332 8.73 5.80 -7.10
N ALA A 333 7.71 6.64 -7.25
CA ALA A 333 7.81 7.86 -8.08
C ALA A 333 8.79 8.88 -7.48
N ALA A 334 8.77 9.07 -6.15
CA ALA A 334 9.66 10.01 -5.47
C ALA A 334 11.13 9.54 -5.55
N LEU A 335 11.39 8.24 -5.31
CA LEU A 335 12.74 7.69 -5.41
C LEU A 335 13.26 7.74 -6.85
N ALA A 336 12.42 7.41 -7.84
CA ALA A 336 12.80 7.52 -9.24
C ALA A 336 13.17 8.96 -9.61
N ALA A 337 12.38 9.96 -9.20
CA ALA A 337 12.69 11.37 -9.43
C ALA A 337 14.02 11.77 -8.77
N THR A 338 14.26 11.32 -7.54
CA THR A 338 15.53 11.54 -6.82
C THR A 338 16.72 10.99 -7.60
N VAL A 339 16.60 9.75 -8.10
CA VAL A 339 17.67 9.10 -8.87
C VAL A 339 17.90 9.77 -10.22
N VAL A 340 16.82 10.19 -10.90
CA VAL A 340 16.91 10.88 -12.19
C VAL A 340 17.60 12.25 -12.05
N GLU A 341 17.26 12.98 -11.00
CA GLU A 341 17.78 14.36 -10.79
C GLU A 341 19.21 14.37 -10.25
N HIS A 342 19.54 13.47 -9.32
CA HIS A 342 20.79 13.53 -8.54
C HIS A 342 21.71 12.34 -8.75
N GLY A 343 21.25 11.29 -9.44
CA GLY A 343 21.97 10.02 -9.58
C GLY A 343 21.80 9.08 -8.38
N ALA A 344 22.05 7.79 -8.62
CA ALA A 344 21.84 6.72 -7.63
C ALA A 344 22.82 6.77 -6.43
N ALA A 345 23.93 7.48 -6.55
CA ALA A 345 24.99 7.56 -5.54
C ALA A 345 24.89 8.78 -4.61
N ASP A 346 23.96 9.71 -4.84
CA ASP A 346 23.85 10.92 -4.01
C ASP A 346 23.19 10.60 -2.65
N ALA A 347 24.04 10.43 -1.64
CA ALA A 347 23.59 10.10 -0.29
C ALA A 347 22.72 11.20 0.37
N ALA A 348 22.96 12.47 0.02
CA ALA A 348 22.18 13.58 0.57
C ALA A 348 20.77 13.62 -0.07
N ALA A 349 20.67 13.33 -1.35
CA ALA A 349 19.39 13.21 -2.02
C ALA A 349 18.57 12.02 -1.50
N LEU A 350 19.22 10.86 -1.27
CA LEU A 350 18.57 9.71 -0.65
C LEU A 350 18.07 10.03 0.77
N ALA A 351 18.86 10.74 1.58
CA ALA A 351 18.44 11.14 2.93
C ALA A 351 17.21 12.08 2.90
N ARG A 352 17.11 12.99 1.92
CA ARG A 352 15.91 13.83 1.73
C ARG A 352 14.70 13.00 1.33
N TYR A 353 14.87 12.06 0.38
CA TYR A 353 13.81 11.12 0.01
C TYR A 353 13.27 10.35 1.21
N GLU A 354 14.15 9.79 2.05
CA GLU A 354 13.78 9.04 3.25
C GLU A 354 13.03 9.89 4.28
N ALA A 355 13.48 11.12 4.52
CA ALA A 355 12.77 12.06 5.39
C ALA A 355 11.36 12.37 4.87
N ASP A 356 11.23 12.55 3.56
CA ASP A 356 9.95 12.81 2.91
C ASP A 356 9.02 11.58 2.94
N LEU A 357 9.58 10.38 2.76
CA LEU A 357 8.86 9.12 2.89
C LEU A 357 8.25 8.99 4.30
N VAL A 358 9.04 9.19 5.36
CA VAL A 358 8.57 9.12 6.75
C VAL A 358 7.47 10.17 6.99
N ARG A 359 7.66 11.39 6.50
CA ARG A 359 6.66 12.46 6.63
C ARG A 359 5.34 12.13 5.95
N ARG A 360 5.35 11.46 4.78
CA ARG A 360 4.13 10.99 4.08
C ARG A 360 3.47 9.82 4.77
N ALA A 361 4.26 8.83 5.20
CA ALA A 361 3.74 7.58 5.74
C ALA A 361 3.19 7.70 7.16
N THR A 362 3.75 8.59 7.99
CA THR A 362 3.36 8.70 9.41
C THR A 362 1.88 9.01 9.62
N PRO A 363 1.27 10.02 8.96
CA PRO A 363 -0.15 10.28 9.12
C PRO A 363 -1.03 9.09 8.70
N ALA A 364 -0.67 8.41 7.61
CA ALA A 364 -1.39 7.24 7.14
C ALA A 364 -1.29 6.06 8.12
N ALA A 365 -0.12 5.85 8.73
CA ALA A 365 0.08 4.80 9.74
C ALA A 365 -0.74 5.08 11.01
N ILE A 366 -0.79 6.35 11.49
CA ILE A 366 -1.65 6.76 12.60
C ILE A 366 -3.11 6.47 12.27
N ALA A 367 -3.54 6.89 11.12
CA ALA A 367 -4.90 6.73 10.66
C ALA A 367 -5.28 5.26 10.47
N SER A 368 -4.34 4.43 9.98
CA SER A 368 -4.52 2.99 9.84
C SER A 368 -4.68 2.27 11.18
N ALA A 369 -3.89 2.66 12.19
CA ALA A 369 -4.02 2.11 13.54
C ALA A 369 -5.38 2.49 14.16
N ALA A 370 -5.76 3.76 14.08
CA ALA A 370 -7.04 4.24 14.60
C ALA A 370 -8.24 3.59 13.88
N GLY A 371 -8.16 3.40 12.55
CA GLY A 371 -9.20 2.70 11.77
C GLY A 371 -9.35 1.24 12.18
N LEU A 372 -8.24 0.54 12.41
CA LEU A 372 -8.26 -0.84 12.93
C LEU A 372 -8.95 -0.90 14.29
N ASP A 373 -8.55 -0.03 15.21
CA ASP A 373 -9.14 -0.01 16.55
C ASP A 373 -10.64 0.30 16.50
N LEU A 374 -11.07 1.25 15.68
CA LEU A 374 -12.48 1.60 15.51
C LEU A 374 -13.31 0.42 14.98
N CYS A 375 -12.82 -0.28 13.95
CA CYS A 375 -13.55 -1.39 13.32
C CYS A 375 -13.72 -2.59 14.27
N PHE A 376 -12.76 -2.82 15.16
CA PHE A 376 -12.77 -3.96 16.08
C PHE A 376 -13.21 -3.61 17.51
N THR A 377 -14.00 -2.54 17.67
CA THR A 377 -14.72 -2.24 18.94
C THR A 377 -15.94 -3.16 19.13
N PRO A 378 -16.50 -3.21 20.33
CA PRO A 378 -17.80 -3.87 20.55
C PRO A 378 -18.92 -3.29 19.67
N GLU A 379 -18.93 -1.99 19.43
CA GLU A 379 -19.92 -1.27 18.60
C GLU A 379 -19.72 -1.51 17.10
N GLY A 380 -18.47 -1.71 16.68
CA GLY A 380 -18.09 -2.06 15.32
C GLY A 380 -18.70 -1.16 14.24
N THR A 381 -19.63 -1.69 13.46
CA THR A 381 -20.31 -0.97 12.37
C THR A 381 -20.95 0.34 12.80
N HIS A 382 -21.57 0.40 13.99
CA HIS A 382 -22.19 1.63 14.47
C HIS A 382 -21.16 2.73 14.73
N ALA A 383 -20.03 2.40 15.33
CA ALA A 383 -18.93 3.33 15.56
C ALA A 383 -18.35 3.85 14.22
N VAL A 384 -18.16 2.96 13.25
CA VAL A 384 -17.68 3.32 11.91
C VAL A 384 -18.69 4.24 11.19
N ALA A 385 -19.98 3.92 11.24
CA ALA A 385 -21.05 4.73 10.62
C ALA A 385 -21.14 6.13 11.23
N ALA A 386 -21.05 6.24 12.57
CA ALA A 386 -21.05 7.51 13.28
C ALA A 386 -19.85 8.38 12.87
N ALA A 387 -18.64 7.80 12.85
CA ALA A 387 -17.45 8.51 12.46
C ALA A 387 -17.45 8.97 10.98
N LEU A 388 -18.06 8.20 10.07
CA LEU A 388 -18.29 8.61 8.68
C LEU A 388 -19.27 9.80 8.59
N ALA A 389 -20.35 9.76 9.37
CA ALA A 389 -21.34 10.84 9.39
C ALA A 389 -20.77 12.17 9.94
N GLU A 390 -19.94 12.10 10.99
CA GLU A 390 -19.26 13.28 11.54
C GLU A 390 -18.34 13.94 10.50
N ARG A 391 -17.62 13.13 9.75
CA ARG A 391 -16.75 13.62 8.67
C ARG A 391 -17.52 14.33 7.56
N ASP A 392 -18.64 13.74 7.10
CA ASP A 392 -19.47 14.36 6.07
C ASP A 392 -20.05 15.69 6.55
N GLY A 393 -20.45 15.75 7.83
CA GLY A 393 -20.90 16.98 8.47
C GLY A 393 -19.81 18.06 8.52
N ALA A 394 -18.56 17.68 8.79
CA ALA A 394 -17.42 18.59 8.83
C ALA A 394 -17.05 19.14 7.44
N VAL A 395 -17.05 18.30 6.41
CA VAL A 395 -16.82 18.71 5.00
C VAL A 395 -17.92 19.66 4.53
N GLY A 396 -19.18 19.34 4.77
CA GLY A 396 -20.30 20.21 4.43
C GLY A 396 -20.35 21.53 5.21
N ALA A 397 -19.69 21.62 6.38
CA ALA A 397 -19.56 22.86 7.14
C ALA A 397 -18.46 23.78 6.58
N VAL A 398 -17.38 23.20 6.06
CA VAL A 398 -16.28 23.95 5.40
C VAL A 398 -16.76 24.53 4.07
N GLU A 399 -17.56 23.79 3.30
CA GLU A 399 -18.14 24.28 2.04
C GLU A 399 -19.26 25.32 2.25
N ARG A 400 -19.90 25.34 3.44
CA ARG A 400 -20.93 26.30 3.85
C ARG A 400 -20.37 27.39 4.77
N GLY A 401 -19.13 27.83 4.56
CA GLY A 401 -18.59 29.00 5.26
C GLY A 401 -19.53 30.20 5.15
N PRO A 402 -19.54 31.15 6.09
CA PRO A 402 -20.60 32.15 6.24
C PRO A 402 -20.82 32.91 4.94
N ALA A 403 -22.04 32.84 4.43
CA ALA A 403 -22.50 33.65 3.31
C ALA A 403 -22.41 35.14 3.72
N GLY A 404 -21.38 35.79 3.24
CA GLY A 404 -21.10 37.20 3.46
C GLY A 404 -20.43 37.83 2.26
N LEU A 405 -21.28 38.39 1.37
CA LEU A 405 -21.01 39.52 0.47
C LEU A 405 -20.03 39.32 -0.73
N GLY A 406 -20.58 39.45 -1.92
CA GLY A 406 -19.89 40.11 -3.04
C GLY A 406 -19.73 39.32 -4.31
N HIS A 407 -20.76 39.31 -5.14
CA HIS A 407 -20.60 39.17 -6.58
C HIS A 407 -19.68 40.25 -7.12
N VAL A 408 -18.60 39.92 -7.85
CA VAL A 408 -18.11 40.69 -9.04
C VAL A 408 -17.25 39.79 -9.93
N GLY A 409 -17.66 39.65 -11.18
CA GLY A 409 -16.77 39.76 -12.34
C GLY A 409 -16.00 38.53 -12.79
N ARG A 410 -16.53 37.82 -13.77
CA ARG A 410 -15.75 37.06 -14.76
C ARG A 410 -14.87 37.98 -15.56
N GLY A 411 -13.57 37.68 -15.68
CA GLY A 411 -12.66 38.33 -16.59
C GLY A 411 -11.55 37.38 -17.02
N SER A 412 -11.62 36.94 -18.28
CA SER A 412 -10.57 36.22 -18.96
C SER A 412 -9.41 37.16 -19.31
N ALA A 413 -8.15 36.77 -19.21
CA ALA A 413 -7.09 36.99 -20.17
C ALA A 413 -5.75 36.40 -19.75
N ALA A 414 -5.06 35.80 -20.68
CA ALA A 414 -3.69 35.27 -20.62
C ALA A 414 -2.66 36.37 -21.00
N PRO A 415 -1.37 36.07 -21.32
CA PRO A 415 -0.24 36.40 -20.45
C PRO A 415 0.65 37.52 -21.03
N GLY A 416 1.50 38.09 -20.20
CA GLY A 416 2.49 39.11 -20.65
C GLY A 416 3.74 39.11 -19.77
N SER A 417 4.82 39.11 -20.47
CA SER A 417 6.22 38.96 -20.11
C SER A 417 6.90 40.18 -19.46
N ALA A 418 7.99 39.90 -18.76
CA ALA A 418 9.24 40.65 -18.63
C ALA A 418 9.33 41.86 -17.69
N GLY A 419 10.43 41.90 -16.92
CA GLY A 419 11.01 43.16 -16.45
C GLY A 419 11.93 43.01 -15.22
N VAL A 420 13.17 43.04 -15.50
CA VAL A 420 14.43 43.02 -14.76
C VAL A 420 14.62 44.21 -13.80
N GLY A 421 15.30 43.93 -12.61
CA GLY A 421 16.41 44.68 -12.03
C GLY A 421 16.11 45.62 -10.85
N PRO A 422 17.20 46.14 -10.22
CA PRO A 422 17.70 45.58 -8.97
C PRO A 422 17.86 46.62 -7.83
N ALA A 423 18.38 46.14 -6.72
CA ALA A 423 19.25 46.79 -5.73
C ALA A 423 18.71 47.51 -4.47
N GLY A 424 19.11 47.01 -3.33
CA GLY A 424 19.99 47.61 -2.35
C GLY A 424 19.35 48.10 -1.04
N PRO A 425 20.17 48.31 -0.04
CA PRO A 425 20.05 47.58 1.23
C PRO A 425 19.73 48.52 2.43
N GLY A 426 19.44 47.95 3.62
CA GLY A 426 19.60 48.76 4.80
C GLY A 426 18.83 48.40 6.07
N HIS A 427 19.59 48.02 7.04
CA HIS A 427 19.57 48.24 8.49
C HIS A 427 18.64 47.44 9.44
N VAL A 428 19.29 46.57 10.18
CA VAL A 428 19.53 46.49 11.64
C VAL A 428 18.41 46.96 12.58
N GLY A 429 17.94 46.05 13.45
CA GLY A 429 17.17 46.38 14.65
C GLY A 429 16.88 45.16 15.51
N GLN A 430 17.48 45.13 16.68
CA GLN A 430 17.58 44.21 17.81
C GLN A 430 16.25 43.55 18.22
N GLY A 431 16.35 42.30 18.77
CA GLY A 431 15.33 41.57 19.53
C GLY A 431 15.05 42.18 20.92
N PRO A 432 14.41 41.52 21.86
CA PRO A 432 14.23 40.07 22.08
C PRO A 432 12.79 39.67 22.51
N ALA A 433 12.44 38.42 22.56
CA ALA A 433 11.76 37.70 23.64
C ALA A 433 11.15 36.38 23.13
N GLU A 434 11.57 35.28 23.70
CA GLU A 434 10.87 34.00 23.62
C GLU A 434 9.48 34.11 24.27
N PRO A 435 8.49 33.35 23.74
CA PRO A 435 7.56 32.66 24.61
C PRO A 435 7.57 31.17 24.36
N GLY A 436 7.44 30.41 25.42
CA GLY A 436 7.45 28.98 25.54
C GLY A 436 6.41 28.23 24.69
N PRO A 437 6.48 26.88 24.68
CA PRO A 437 5.78 26.08 23.73
C PRO A 437 4.27 26.10 23.93
N ALA A 438 3.56 26.67 22.97
CA ALA A 438 2.13 26.47 22.86
C ALA A 438 1.89 25.02 22.44
N ALA A 439 1.18 24.29 23.29
CA ALA A 439 0.65 22.97 22.98
C ALA A 439 -0.13 23.05 21.66
N ALA A 440 0.41 22.41 20.63
CA ALA A 440 -0.33 22.16 19.42
C ALA A 440 -1.49 21.25 19.80
N SER A 441 -2.69 21.79 19.83
CA SER A 441 -3.92 20.99 19.85
C SER A 441 -3.94 20.19 18.56
N ALA A 442 -3.52 18.95 18.63
CA ALA A 442 -3.77 17.98 17.58
C ALA A 442 -5.29 17.82 17.48
N THR A 443 -5.88 18.36 16.45
CA THR A 443 -7.24 18.04 16.07
C THR A 443 -7.26 16.55 15.81
N PRO A 444 -8.10 15.73 16.47
CA PRO A 444 -8.14 14.30 16.20
C PRO A 444 -8.57 14.10 14.74
N ILE A 445 -7.68 13.50 13.95
CA ILE A 445 -8.00 13.03 12.62
C ILE A 445 -8.98 11.90 12.82
N THR A 446 -10.23 12.12 12.48
CA THR A 446 -11.30 11.15 12.67
C THR A 446 -11.02 9.92 11.79
N PRO A 447 -10.99 8.70 12.35
CA PRO A 447 -10.60 7.48 11.62
C PRO A 447 -11.56 7.05 10.51
N ALA A 448 -12.66 7.72 10.35
CA ALA A 448 -13.82 7.30 9.58
C ALA A 448 -13.70 7.40 8.05
N GLY A 449 -12.90 8.29 7.54
CA GLY A 449 -12.68 8.40 6.09
C GLY A 449 -11.95 7.21 5.49
N GLN A 450 -11.48 6.36 6.36
CA GLN A 450 -10.58 5.27 6.06
C GLN A 450 -11.28 3.90 6.09
N ALA A 451 -12.47 3.80 6.68
CA ALA A 451 -13.26 2.57 6.61
C ALA A 451 -13.64 2.18 5.17
N ARG A 452 -13.71 3.13 4.26
CA ARG A 452 -13.85 2.85 2.82
C ARG A 452 -12.66 2.12 2.22
N ARG A 453 -11.50 2.18 2.87
CA ARG A 453 -10.23 1.71 2.34
C ARG A 453 -9.66 0.54 3.13
N ALA A 454 -10.47 -0.05 3.99
CA ALA A 454 -10.04 -0.98 5.04
C ALA A 454 -9.57 -2.36 4.57
N VAL A 455 -9.55 -2.68 3.29
CA VAL A 455 -9.37 -4.06 2.80
C VAL A 455 -8.15 -4.23 1.90
N ARG A 456 -7.15 -3.41 2.02
CA ARG A 456 -6.00 -3.49 1.09
C ARG A 456 -4.66 -3.80 1.76
#